data_90d2f1eb5f7cd36f91cf4e1643058577
#
_entry.id   90d2f1eb5f7cd36f91cf4e1643058577
#
_cell.length_a   1.000
_cell.length_b   1.000
_cell.length_c   1.000
_cell.angle_alpha   90.00
_cell.angle_beta   90.00
_cell.angle_gamma   90.00
#
_symmetry.space_group_name_H-M   'P 1'
#
loop_
_entity.id
_entity.type
_entity.pdbx_description
1 polymer ?
#
loop_
_entity_poly.entity_id
_entity_poly.type
_entity_poly.pdbx_seq_one_letter_code
_entity_poly.pdbx_strand_id
1 'polypeptide(L)'
;MSVERILDARLHQRIVSAEIAAALIQPGETVAMSGFTGSGYPKAVPMALAQRIEAAHLANQPFQIKLMTGASTAPELDGALAKAEGIALRIPFQTDPDARNRINAGTLDYIDIHLSHVAQHVWFGFYGEIDTAVIEVSAIREDGALVPSTSIGNNKTWLDLAKKVIIEVNTWQPSAIEGMHDVYYGTARPPHRKPIPLERGDDRIGRTTLRCDPDKIVAVVRTHGPDRNSPFSPADENSQLIAGHLIEFLKHEVAKGRLPANLLPLQSGVGNIPNAVLAGLADSGFRDLEAFTEVIQDGMLDLLKSGVLRYASCTGFALSPAANEEFKRNIAFYRQRIIMRTQEISNHPELVRRLGCIGMNGMIEADLYGNVNSTHVMGTRIMNGIGGSGDFARNGFLSTFLSPSTAKNGTISAIVPMVSHVDHTEHDVAILVTEQGLADLRGLSPKRRARAVIDRCVHPDFRTQLEDYFDRACHDSYGKHTPHLLPEALSWHQRWLETGSMRA
;
A
#
# COMPACT_ATOMS: atom_id res chain seq x y z
N MET A 1 15.62 31.95 7.21
CA MET A 1 14.33 32.67 7.43
C MET A 1 13.22 31.66 7.18
N SER A 2 12.46 31.31 8.21
CA SER A 2 11.30 30.43 8.06
C SER A 2 10.23 31.20 7.29
N VAL A 3 9.99 30.82 6.03
CA VAL A 3 8.84 31.32 5.28
C VAL A 3 7.62 30.98 6.12
N GLU A 4 6.80 31.94 6.44
CA GLU A 4 5.56 31.70 7.15
C GLU A 4 4.69 30.76 6.28
N ARG A 5 4.29 29.62 6.85
CA ARG A 5 3.55 28.57 6.13
C ARG A 5 2.05 28.60 6.43
N ILE A 6 1.62 29.49 7.34
CA ILE A 6 0.22 29.67 7.72
C ILE A 6 -0.15 31.10 7.31
N LEU A 7 -0.61 31.25 6.05
CA LEU A 7 -0.88 32.57 5.47
C LEU A 7 -2.31 33.05 5.72
N ASP A 8 -3.25 32.16 6.08
CA ASP A 8 -4.62 32.53 6.43
C ASP A 8 -4.65 33.14 7.83
N ALA A 9 -4.80 34.47 7.91
CA ALA A 9 -4.82 35.21 9.17
C ALA A 9 -5.95 34.78 10.11
N ARG A 10 -7.07 34.24 9.60
CA ARG A 10 -8.19 33.75 10.41
C ARG A 10 -7.80 32.59 11.32
N LEU A 11 -6.76 31.83 10.93
CA LEU A 11 -6.27 30.66 11.65
C LEU A 11 -5.15 30.98 12.65
N HIS A 12 -4.61 32.22 12.68
CA HIS A 12 -3.49 32.56 13.58
C HIS A 12 -3.87 32.41 15.06
N GLN A 13 -5.12 32.68 15.44
CA GLN A 13 -5.60 32.51 16.82
C GLN A 13 -5.85 31.03 17.19
N ARG A 14 -5.86 30.13 16.21
CA ARG A 14 -6.01 28.68 16.39
C ARG A 14 -4.67 27.94 16.45
N ILE A 15 -3.55 28.67 16.37
CA ILE A 15 -2.20 28.09 16.49
C ILE A 15 -1.96 27.75 17.95
N VAL A 16 -1.79 26.45 18.23
CA VAL A 16 -1.63 25.91 19.58
C VAL A 16 -0.51 24.86 19.61
N SER A 17 -0.14 24.41 20.82
CA SER A 17 0.77 23.26 20.98
C SER A 17 0.09 21.94 20.61
N ALA A 18 0.90 20.90 20.38
CA ALA A 18 0.38 19.56 20.11
C ALA A 18 -0.44 18.99 21.26
N GLU A 19 -0.07 19.30 22.51
CA GLU A 19 -0.76 18.86 23.71
C GLU A 19 -2.17 19.48 23.80
N ILE A 20 -2.29 20.79 23.50
CA ILE A 20 -3.57 21.49 23.46
C ILE A 20 -4.44 20.91 22.34
N ALA A 21 -3.88 20.66 21.17
CA ALA A 21 -4.59 20.05 20.05
C ALA A 21 -5.06 18.62 20.38
N ALA A 22 -4.18 17.80 20.96
CA ALA A 22 -4.51 16.44 21.39
C ALA A 22 -5.58 16.41 22.48
N ALA A 23 -5.67 17.44 23.33
CA ALA A 23 -6.72 17.54 24.34
C ALA A 23 -8.13 17.70 23.77
N LEU A 24 -8.27 18.12 22.52
CA LEU A 24 -9.54 18.21 21.80
C LEU A 24 -10.10 16.86 21.37
N ILE A 25 -9.27 15.81 21.31
CA ILE A 25 -9.67 14.44 20.94
C ILE A 25 -10.18 13.74 22.21
N GLN A 26 -11.39 13.17 22.17
CA GLN A 26 -12.03 12.55 23.34
C GLN A 26 -11.98 11.02 23.25
N PRO A 27 -12.04 10.30 24.40
CA PRO A 27 -12.19 8.85 24.42
C PRO A 27 -13.40 8.39 23.58
N GLY A 28 -13.21 7.31 22.82
CA GLY A 28 -14.26 6.71 21.98
C GLY A 28 -14.43 7.35 20.60
N GLU A 29 -13.77 8.49 20.32
CA GLU A 29 -13.89 9.14 19.01
C GLU A 29 -13.35 8.28 17.86
N THR A 30 -13.94 8.45 16.69
CA THR A 30 -13.36 8.02 15.41
C THR A 30 -12.45 9.12 14.91
N VAL A 31 -11.15 8.83 14.87
CA VAL A 31 -10.10 9.78 14.47
C VAL A 31 -9.51 9.34 13.14
N ALA A 32 -9.63 10.18 12.13
CA ALA A 32 -9.01 9.98 10.84
C ALA A 32 -7.73 10.83 10.73
N MET A 33 -6.60 10.22 10.38
CA MET A 33 -5.34 10.93 10.27
C MET A 33 -4.78 10.81 8.85
N SER A 34 -4.10 11.86 8.38
CA SER A 34 -3.34 11.78 7.14
C SER A 34 -2.18 10.77 7.25
N GLY A 35 -1.64 10.38 6.12
CA GLY A 35 -0.50 9.49 6.00
C GLY A 35 -0.78 8.30 5.10
N PHE A 36 0.21 8.01 4.27
CA PHE A 36 0.25 6.83 3.42
C PHE A 36 1.69 6.34 3.41
N THR A 37 1.95 5.15 3.93
CA THR A 37 3.29 4.71 4.34
C THR A 37 3.87 5.64 5.42
N GLY A 38 5.18 5.73 5.57
CA GLY A 38 5.85 6.66 6.47
C GLY A 38 5.93 8.11 5.93
N SER A 39 4.95 8.55 5.12
CA SER A 39 4.95 9.86 4.47
C SER A 39 3.65 10.62 4.70
N GLY A 40 3.75 11.93 4.91
CA GLY A 40 2.59 12.84 4.98
C GLY A 40 1.65 12.59 6.18
N TYR A 41 2.13 12.00 7.26
CA TYR A 41 1.37 11.74 8.48
C TYR A 41 1.67 12.83 9.53
N PRO A 42 0.71 13.18 10.43
CA PRO A 42 0.97 14.09 11.53
C PRO A 42 1.95 13.47 12.52
N LYS A 43 2.91 14.24 13.02
CA LYS A 43 4.02 13.76 13.87
C LYS A 43 3.85 14.15 15.33
N ALA A 44 3.40 15.37 15.61
CA ALA A 44 3.35 15.90 16.96
C ALA A 44 2.03 15.56 17.68
N VAL A 45 0.89 15.71 17.02
CA VAL A 45 -0.43 15.46 17.61
C VAL A 45 -0.62 14.00 18.04
N PRO A 46 -0.25 12.97 17.22
CA PRO A 46 -0.39 11.57 17.66
C PRO A 46 0.51 11.24 18.85
N MET A 47 1.72 11.79 18.90
CA MET A 47 2.63 11.60 20.05
C MET A 47 2.06 12.19 21.34
N ALA A 48 1.53 13.43 21.29
CA ALA A 48 0.87 14.08 22.43
C ALA A 48 -0.40 13.33 22.84
N LEU A 49 -1.17 12.80 21.88
CA LEU A 49 -2.35 11.97 22.15
C LEU A 49 -1.97 10.66 22.84
N ALA A 50 -0.90 9.98 22.39
CA ALA A 50 -0.40 8.77 23.03
C ALA A 50 0.00 9.01 24.49
N GLN A 51 0.74 10.07 24.78
CA GLN A 51 1.10 10.46 26.15
C GLN A 51 -0.13 10.73 27.02
N ARG A 52 -1.15 11.38 26.45
CA ARG A 52 -2.41 11.66 27.17
C ARG A 52 -3.19 10.37 27.43
N ILE A 53 -3.18 9.42 26.52
CA ILE A 53 -3.80 8.10 26.69
C ILE A 53 -3.08 7.33 27.81
N GLU A 54 -1.74 7.29 27.80
CA GLU A 54 -0.95 6.64 28.84
C GLU A 54 -1.24 7.24 30.24
N ALA A 55 -1.31 8.58 30.34
CA ALA A 55 -1.66 9.25 31.58
C ALA A 55 -3.07 8.91 32.08
N ALA A 56 -4.05 8.79 31.16
CA ALA A 56 -5.42 8.37 31.50
C ALA A 56 -5.44 6.92 32.01
N HIS A 57 -4.74 6.00 31.35
CA HIS A 57 -4.64 4.61 31.78
C HIS A 57 -3.97 4.46 33.15
N LEU A 58 -2.91 5.22 33.42
CA LEU A 58 -2.28 5.28 34.77
C LEU A 58 -3.25 5.77 35.85
N ALA A 59 -4.20 6.60 35.49
CA ALA A 59 -5.29 7.08 36.38
C ALA A 59 -6.51 6.14 36.39
N ASN A 60 -6.41 4.91 35.81
CA ASN A 60 -7.51 3.96 35.63
C ASN A 60 -8.73 4.52 34.86
N GLN A 61 -8.47 5.44 33.93
CA GLN A 61 -9.48 6.00 33.03
C GLN A 61 -9.32 5.35 31.65
N PRO A 62 -10.35 4.68 31.11
CA PRO A 62 -10.27 4.07 29.78
C PRO A 62 -10.20 5.17 28.72
N PHE A 63 -9.22 5.04 27.82
CA PHE A 63 -9.07 5.95 26.70
C PHE A 63 -8.59 5.22 25.45
N GLN A 64 -9.48 4.96 24.53
CA GLN A 64 -9.19 4.41 23.22
C GLN A 64 -9.93 5.19 22.13
N ILE A 65 -9.38 5.17 20.91
CA ILE A 65 -9.97 5.76 19.70
C ILE A 65 -10.13 4.69 18.62
N LYS A 66 -10.99 4.93 17.64
CA LYS A 66 -10.98 4.23 16.36
C LYS A 66 -10.07 5.01 15.40
N LEU A 67 -9.05 4.39 14.87
CA LEU A 67 -8.04 5.05 14.03
C LEU A 67 -8.18 4.67 12.55
N MET A 68 -8.34 5.68 11.69
CA MET A 68 -8.35 5.55 10.24
C MET A 68 -7.20 6.34 9.63
N THR A 69 -6.51 5.78 8.64
CA THR A 69 -5.48 6.49 7.85
C THR A 69 -5.59 6.12 6.37
N GLY A 70 -4.72 6.65 5.52
CA GLY A 70 -4.65 6.21 4.12
C GLY A 70 -4.20 4.76 3.99
N ALA A 71 -3.10 4.44 4.68
CA ALA A 71 -2.55 3.10 4.85
C ALA A 71 -1.75 3.05 6.16
N SER A 72 -0.75 2.17 6.31
CA SER A 72 0.17 2.20 7.44
C SER A 72 0.91 3.53 7.53
N THR A 73 1.26 3.93 8.72
CA THR A 73 2.08 5.11 8.97
C THR A 73 3.39 4.74 9.66
N ALA A 74 3.93 5.61 10.49
CA ALA A 74 5.24 5.48 11.12
C ALA A 74 5.13 5.30 12.64
N PRO A 75 6.26 5.02 13.33
CA PRO A 75 6.28 4.82 14.77
C PRO A 75 5.70 5.97 15.60
N GLU A 76 5.74 7.21 15.09
CA GLU A 76 5.21 8.38 15.79
C GLU A 76 3.67 8.43 15.79
N LEU A 77 3.00 7.67 14.91
CA LEU A 77 1.55 7.58 14.87
C LEU A 77 1.09 6.16 15.23
N ASP A 78 1.20 5.19 14.32
CA ASP A 78 0.73 3.82 14.55
C ASP A 78 1.43 3.19 15.77
N GLY A 79 2.76 3.31 15.85
CA GLY A 79 3.55 2.73 16.94
C GLY A 79 3.25 3.38 18.29
N ALA A 80 3.23 4.70 18.37
CA ALA A 80 2.99 5.43 19.63
C ALA A 80 1.59 5.12 20.19
N LEU A 81 0.56 5.20 19.35
CA LEU A 81 -0.82 4.93 19.76
C LEU A 81 -1.05 3.45 20.10
N ALA A 82 -0.40 2.53 19.40
CA ALA A 82 -0.46 1.09 19.71
C ALA A 82 0.21 0.77 21.05
N LYS A 83 1.40 1.33 21.32
CA LYS A 83 2.11 1.17 22.61
C LYS A 83 1.31 1.70 23.79
N ALA A 84 0.68 2.88 23.60
CA ALA A 84 -0.19 3.49 24.61
C ALA A 84 -1.51 2.71 24.82
N GLU A 85 -1.75 1.60 24.08
CA GLU A 85 -3.02 0.85 24.10
C GLU A 85 -4.24 1.68 23.70
N GLY A 86 -4.00 2.74 22.93
CA GLY A 86 -4.97 3.78 22.60
C GLY A 86 -5.86 3.47 21.41
N ILE A 87 -5.67 2.34 20.71
CA ILE A 87 -6.41 1.99 19.50
C ILE A 87 -7.37 0.85 19.79
N ALA A 88 -8.69 1.11 19.70
CA ALA A 88 -9.73 0.08 19.76
C ALA A 88 -9.93 -0.60 18.41
N LEU A 89 -9.91 0.17 17.32
CA LEU A 89 -10.10 -0.31 15.95
C LEU A 89 -9.14 0.40 15.00
N ARG A 90 -8.47 -0.36 14.12
CA ARG A 90 -7.54 0.15 13.08
C ARG A 90 -8.06 -0.18 11.68
N ILE A 91 -8.04 0.80 10.76
CA ILE A 91 -8.44 0.70 9.35
C ILE A 91 -7.48 1.53 8.49
N PRO A 92 -7.16 1.15 7.26
CA PRO A 92 -7.48 -0.07 6.49
C PRO A 92 -6.31 -1.05 6.38
N PHE A 93 -5.11 -0.61 6.69
CA PHE A 93 -3.87 -1.33 6.43
C PHE A 93 -2.80 -0.91 7.44
N GLN A 94 -2.00 -1.86 7.91
CA GLN A 94 -0.94 -1.57 8.88
C GLN A 94 0.27 -2.50 8.70
N THR A 95 1.46 -1.96 8.99
CA THR A 95 2.73 -2.71 9.01
C THR A 95 3.53 -2.47 10.28
N ASP A 96 3.05 -1.58 11.15
CA ASP A 96 3.73 -1.28 12.42
C ASP A 96 3.79 -2.52 13.32
N PRO A 97 4.96 -2.88 13.89
CA PRO A 97 5.12 -4.09 14.68
C PRO A 97 4.32 -4.10 15.97
N ASP A 98 4.14 -2.95 16.64
CA ASP A 98 3.39 -2.89 17.91
C ASP A 98 1.89 -3.05 17.64
N ALA A 99 1.35 -2.38 16.62
CA ALA A 99 -0.03 -2.57 16.17
C ALA A 99 -0.28 -4.01 15.73
N ARG A 100 0.62 -4.60 14.92
CA ARG A 100 0.53 -5.99 14.46
C ARG A 100 0.50 -6.99 15.62
N ASN A 101 1.36 -6.81 16.61
CA ASN A 101 1.40 -7.70 17.76
C ASN A 101 0.08 -7.66 18.54
N ARG A 102 -0.52 -6.49 18.71
CA ARG A 102 -1.80 -6.33 19.40
C ARG A 102 -2.97 -6.92 18.60
N ILE A 103 -2.97 -6.75 17.27
CA ILE A 103 -3.96 -7.38 16.39
C ILE A 103 -3.89 -8.90 16.52
N ASN A 104 -2.69 -9.47 16.43
CA ASN A 104 -2.50 -10.92 16.55
C ASN A 104 -2.74 -11.46 17.96
N ALA A 105 -2.68 -10.62 18.99
CA ALA A 105 -3.06 -10.96 20.36
C ALA A 105 -4.58 -10.82 20.62
N GLY A 106 -5.35 -10.30 19.65
CA GLY A 106 -6.79 -10.06 19.81
C GLY A 106 -7.13 -8.90 20.74
N THR A 107 -6.19 -7.97 20.97
CA THR A 107 -6.36 -6.80 21.85
C THR A 107 -6.53 -5.48 21.09
N LEU A 108 -6.55 -5.54 19.76
CA LEU A 108 -6.81 -4.43 18.86
C LEU A 108 -7.62 -4.97 17.67
N ASP A 109 -8.83 -4.48 17.47
CA ASP A 109 -9.65 -4.84 16.32
C ASP A 109 -9.07 -4.24 15.03
N TYR A 110 -9.09 -5.02 13.96
CA TYR A 110 -8.52 -4.60 12.68
C TYR A 110 -9.45 -4.95 11.52
N ILE A 111 -9.71 -3.96 10.67
CA ILE A 111 -10.43 -4.17 9.41
C ILE A 111 -9.44 -4.00 8.26
N ASP A 112 -9.12 -5.11 7.62
CA ASP A 112 -8.40 -5.15 6.35
C ASP A 112 -9.38 -4.94 5.20
N ILE A 113 -9.05 -4.04 4.26
CA ILE A 113 -9.94 -3.68 3.17
C ILE A 113 -9.13 -3.17 1.97
N HIS A 114 -9.62 -3.44 0.76
CA HIS A 114 -9.08 -2.84 -0.46
C HIS A 114 -9.00 -1.33 -0.35
N LEU A 115 -7.86 -0.75 -0.71
CA LEU A 115 -7.63 0.69 -0.56
C LEU A 115 -8.60 1.53 -1.40
N SER A 116 -9.04 1.03 -2.56
CA SER A 116 -10.05 1.69 -3.38
C SER A 116 -11.42 1.84 -2.69
N HIS A 117 -11.71 0.99 -1.70
CA HIS A 117 -13.01 0.99 -1.02
C HIS A 117 -13.09 1.95 0.17
N VAL A 118 -11.95 2.36 0.74
CA VAL A 118 -11.93 3.09 2.02
C VAL A 118 -12.79 4.35 1.99
N ALA A 119 -12.53 5.26 1.04
CA ALA A 119 -13.26 6.52 0.94
C ALA A 119 -14.76 6.31 0.77
N GLN A 120 -15.17 5.38 -0.10
CA GLN A 120 -16.59 5.13 -0.35
C GLN A 120 -17.31 4.47 0.84
N HIS A 121 -16.66 3.54 1.57
CA HIS A 121 -17.25 2.93 2.76
C HIS A 121 -17.45 3.95 3.89
N VAL A 122 -16.50 4.87 4.03
CA VAL A 122 -16.65 6.01 4.95
C VAL A 122 -17.80 6.91 4.52
N TRP A 123 -17.91 7.22 3.22
CA TRP A 123 -19.03 8.01 2.69
C TRP A 123 -20.38 7.34 2.85
N PHE A 124 -20.42 6.00 2.87
CA PHE A 124 -21.64 5.23 3.12
C PHE A 124 -21.98 5.13 4.63
N GLY A 125 -21.05 5.54 5.50
CA GLY A 125 -21.23 5.48 6.94
C GLY A 125 -21.01 4.10 7.56
N PHE A 126 -20.35 3.16 6.83
CA PHE A 126 -20.17 1.78 7.30
C PHE A 126 -19.32 1.69 8.57
N TYR A 127 -18.47 2.68 8.82
CA TYR A 127 -17.61 2.75 10.00
C TYR A 127 -18.07 3.80 11.04
N GLY A 128 -19.27 4.37 10.84
CA GLY A 128 -19.78 5.48 11.62
C GLY A 128 -19.26 6.84 11.13
N GLU A 129 -19.50 7.87 11.92
CA GLU A 129 -19.06 9.24 11.63
C GLU A 129 -17.61 9.44 12.03
N ILE A 130 -16.91 10.35 11.34
CA ILE A 130 -15.59 10.81 11.75
C ILE A 130 -15.75 12.00 12.68
N ASP A 131 -15.31 11.86 13.93
CA ASP A 131 -15.39 12.94 14.91
C ASP A 131 -14.26 13.94 14.71
N THR A 132 -13.02 13.47 14.53
CA THR A 132 -11.85 14.32 14.37
C THR A 132 -11.00 13.88 13.16
N ALA A 133 -10.58 14.85 12.31
CA ALA A 133 -9.51 14.64 11.35
C ALA A 133 -8.23 15.35 11.80
N VAL A 134 -7.07 14.69 11.72
CA VAL A 134 -5.75 15.27 11.95
C VAL A 134 -4.93 15.17 10.68
N ILE A 135 -4.67 16.30 10.03
CA ILE A 135 -4.11 16.33 8.68
C ILE A 135 -2.79 17.08 8.65
N GLU A 136 -1.72 16.40 8.23
CA GLU A 136 -0.47 17.07 7.90
C GLU A 136 -0.58 17.81 6.56
N VAL A 137 -0.07 19.03 6.54
CA VAL A 137 0.07 19.85 5.32
C VAL A 137 1.43 20.52 5.28
N SER A 138 1.90 20.90 4.09
CA SER A 138 3.14 21.67 3.95
C SER A 138 2.92 23.16 4.16
N ALA A 139 1.71 23.68 3.89
CA ALA A 139 1.34 25.07 4.08
C ALA A 139 -0.18 25.26 4.08
N ILE A 140 -0.64 26.39 4.61
CA ILE A 140 -1.99 26.93 4.47
C ILE A 140 -1.88 28.26 3.72
N ARG A 141 -2.58 28.39 2.60
CA ARG A 141 -2.60 29.59 1.76
C ARG A 141 -3.47 30.70 2.35
N GLU A 142 -3.37 31.92 1.82
CA GLU A 142 -4.19 33.07 2.25
C GLU A 142 -5.69 32.84 2.08
N ASP A 143 -6.09 32.07 1.06
CA ASP A 143 -7.49 31.71 0.80
C ASP A 143 -7.99 30.53 1.66
N GLY A 144 -7.16 30.02 2.58
CA GLY A 144 -7.45 28.88 3.44
C GLY A 144 -7.24 27.52 2.76
N ALA A 145 -6.80 27.48 1.50
CA ALA A 145 -6.50 26.23 0.83
C ALA A 145 -5.28 25.53 1.47
N LEU A 146 -5.37 24.22 1.68
CA LEU A 146 -4.36 23.42 2.33
C LEU A 146 -3.46 22.79 1.26
N VAL A 147 -2.16 23.02 1.34
CA VAL A 147 -1.17 22.40 0.44
C VAL A 147 -0.78 21.04 1.03
N PRO A 148 -1.15 19.90 0.40
CA PRO A 148 -0.78 18.59 0.94
C PRO A 148 0.74 18.43 1.03
N SER A 149 1.19 17.44 1.80
CA SER A 149 2.59 17.07 1.90
C SER A 149 2.93 15.89 0.96
N THR A 150 3.71 14.94 1.41
CA THR A 150 4.23 13.80 0.63
C THR A 150 3.27 12.63 0.51
N SER A 151 2.03 12.76 0.97
CA SER A 151 0.92 11.87 0.66
C SER A 151 -0.41 12.61 0.64
N ILE A 152 -1.36 12.11 -0.15
CA ILE A 152 -2.76 12.56 -0.11
C ILE A 152 -3.65 11.51 0.54
N GLY A 153 -3.49 10.25 0.19
CA GLY A 153 -4.32 9.19 0.73
C GLY A 153 -5.82 9.53 0.66
N ASN A 154 -6.49 9.45 1.79
CA ASN A 154 -7.90 9.77 1.95
C ASN A 154 -8.15 11.18 2.57
N ASN A 155 -7.16 12.07 2.59
CA ASN A 155 -7.24 13.37 3.26
C ASN A 155 -8.46 14.19 2.83
N LYS A 156 -8.81 14.15 1.52
CA LYS A 156 -10.03 14.78 1.02
C LYS A 156 -11.27 14.27 1.75
N THR A 157 -11.41 12.97 1.84
CA THR A 157 -12.57 12.32 2.50
C THR A 157 -12.62 12.65 4.00
N TRP A 158 -11.46 12.66 4.67
CA TRP A 158 -11.34 13.05 6.07
C TRP A 158 -11.81 14.48 6.30
N LEU A 159 -11.36 15.44 5.50
CA LEU A 159 -11.74 16.85 5.60
C LEU A 159 -13.22 17.09 5.27
N ASP A 160 -13.76 16.37 4.28
CA ASP A 160 -15.18 16.50 3.89
C ASP A 160 -16.12 16.03 5.02
N LEU A 161 -15.78 14.94 5.71
CA LEU A 161 -16.69 14.23 6.60
C LEU A 161 -16.45 14.44 8.09
N ALA A 162 -15.26 14.84 8.51
CA ALA A 162 -14.98 15.08 9.93
C ALA A 162 -15.81 16.24 10.50
N LYS A 163 -16.24 16.09 11.76
CA LYS A 163 -16.95 17.15 12.51
C LYS A 163 -15.98 18.27 12.90
N LYS A 164 -14.75 17.95 13.28
CA LYS A 164 -13.68 18.90 13.62
C LYS A 164 -12.36 18.48 12.99
N VAL A 165 -11.51 19.46 12.71
CA VAL A 165 -10.24 19.27 12.00
C VAL A 165 -9.10 19.92 12.80
N ILE A 166 -8.02 19.18 12.95
CA ILE A 166 -6.74 19.64 13.45
C ILE A 166 -5.75 19.63 12.27
N ILE A 167 -5.09 20.73 12.00
CA ILE A 167 -4.08 20.82 10.94
C ILE A 167 -2.69 20.84 11.56
N GLU A 168 -1.81 19.96 11.10
CA GLU A 168 -0.40 19.95 11.47
C GLU A 168 0.43 20.49 10.29
N VAL A 169 0.99 21.70 10.42
CA VAL A 169 1.80 22.34 9.37
C VAL A 169 3.26 21.95 9.57
N ASN A 170 3.76 21.07 8.69
CA ASN A 170 5.12 20.55 8.79
C ASN A 170 6.09 21.31 7.89
N THR A 171 6.96 22.11 8.51
CA THR A 171 7.96 22.92 7.82
C THR A 171 9.18 22.13 7.31
N TRP A 172 9.31 20.86 7.67
CA TRP A 172 10.30 19.95 7.09
C TRP A 172 10.00 19.63 5.62
N GLN A 173 8.72 19.62 5.26
CA GLN A 173 8.26 19.42 3.89
C GLN A 173 8.69 20.60 3.00
N PRO A 174 9.19 20.37 1.78
CA PRO A 174 9.59 21.45 0.89
C PRO A 174 8.40 22.29 0.45
N SER A 175 8.52 23.63 0.47
CA SER A 175 7.43 24.51 -0.03
C SER A 175 7.15 24.32 -1.52
N ALA A 176 8.18 23.97 -2.28
CA ALA A 176 8.08 23.73 -3.72
C ALA A 176 7.32 22.46 -4.10
N ILE A 177 6.82 21.67 -3.13
CA ILE A 177 5.92 20.54 -3.39
C ILE A 177 4.56 21.00 -3.90
N GLU A 178 4.19 22.27 -3.64
CA GLU A 178 2.96 22.87 -4.15
C GLU A 178 2.89 22.76 -5.67
N GLY A 179 1.75 22.29 -6.19
CA GLY A 179 1.54 22.07 -7.62
C GLY A 179 1.80 20.62 -8.09
N MET A 180 2.37 19.73 -7.23
CA MET A 180 2.55 18.32 -7.55
C MET A 180 1.24 17.54 -7.44
N HIS A 181 0.30 18.00 -6.63
CA HIS A 181 -0.93 17.31 -6.27
C HIS A 181 -2.04 17.50 -7.33
N ASP A 182 -2.98 16.53 -7.35
CA ASP A 182 -4.15 16.51 -8.23
C ASP A 182 -5.35 15.92 -7.49
N VAL A 183 -6.02 16.74 -6.68
CA VAL A 183 -7.14 16.37 -5.83
C VAL A 183 -8.46 16.49 -6.59
N TYR A 184 -9.03 15.37 -7.01
CA TYR A 184 -10.29 15.34 -7.75
C TYR A 184 -11.50 15.41 -6.80
N TYR A 185 -12.42 16.34 -7.05
CA TYR A 185 -13.63 16.57 -6.26
C TYR A 185 -14.92 16.12 -6.95
N GLY A 186 -14.80 15.47 -8.11
CA GLY A 186 -15.97 15.04 -8.90
C GLY A 186 -16.55 13.68 -8.52
N THR A 187 -16.00 12.99 -7.51
CA THR A 187 -16.54 11.72 -7.03
C THR A 187 -17.89 11.93 -6.33
N ALA A 188 -18.85 11.03 -6.60
CA ALA A 188 -20.18 11.08 -6.03
C ALA A 188 -20.63 9.68 -5.56
N ARG A 189 -21.68 9.64 -4.73
CA ARG A 189 -22.31 8.37 -4.34
C ARG A 189 -23.17 7.82 -5.48
N PRO A 190 -23.29 6.50 -5.62
CA PRO A 190 -24.29 5.92 -6.52
C PRO A 190 -25.70 6.42 -6.18
N PRO A 191 -26.59 6.57 -7.16
CA PRO A 191 -26.40 6.34 -8.60
C PRO A 191 -25.84 7.55 -9.36
N HIS A 192 -25.39 8.60 -8.67
CA HIS A 192 -24.98 9.88 -9.26
C HIS A 192 -23.52 9.93 -9.70
N ARG A 193 -22.83 8.81 -9.70
CA ARG A 193 -21.44 8.72 -10.19
C ARG A 193 -21.37 9.03 -11.67
N LYS A 194 -20.35 9.79 -12.04
CA LYS A 194 -19.98 10.07 -13.43
C LYS A 194 -18.64 9.39 -13.74
N PRO A 195 -18.35 9.12 -15.02
CA PRO A 195 -17.01 8.68 -15.42
C PRO A 195 -15.97 9.68 -14.93
N ILE A 196 -14.87 9.17 -14.40
CA ILE A 196 -13.74 10.00 -14.00
C ILE A 196 -13.02 10.47 -15.28
N PRO A 197 -12.85 11.78 -15.49
CA PRO A 197 -12.35 12.34 -16.77
C PRO A 197 -10.82 12.24 -16.86
N LEU A 198 -10.24 11.06 -16.56
CA LEU A 198 -8.82 10.76 -16.66
C LEU A 198 -8.63 9.78 -17.81
N GLU A 199 -8.13 10.23 -18.96
CA GLU A 199 -7.90 9.37 -20.14
C GLU A 199 -6.50 8.78 -20.15
N ARG A 200 -5.51 9.54 -19.65
CA ARG A 200 -4.10 9.16 -19.57
C ARG A 200 -3.63 9.24 -18.12
N GLY A 201 -2.66 8.43 -17.74
CA GLY A 201 -2.12 8.42 -16.38
C GLY A 201 -1.51 9.76 -15.94
N ASP A 202 -1.09 10.62 -16.88
CA ASP A 202 -0.53 11.95 -16.63
C ASP A 202 -1.55 13.10 -16.69
N ASP A 203 -2.84 12.85 -17.00
CA ASP A 203 -3.87 13.89 -17.00
C ASP A 203 -4.07 14.46 -15.59
N ARG A 204 -4.20 15.79 -15.52
CA ARG A 204 -4.60 16.48 -14.29
C ARG A 204 -6.07 16.82 -14.35
N ILE A 205 -6.83 16.31 -13.41
CA ILE A 205 -8.30 16.38 -13.39
C ILE A 205 -8.84 17.10 -12.14
N GLY A 206 -7.96 17.45 -11.21
CA GLY A 206 -8.31 18.00 -9.91
C GLY A 206 -7.62 19.31 -9.59
N ARG A 207 -7.50 19.60 -8.32
CA ARG A 207 -6.86 20.80 -7.76
C ARG A 207 -5.51 20.44 -7.15
N THR A 208 -4.64 21.42 -7.08
CA THR A 208 -3.32 21.25 -6.42
C THR A 208 -3.39 21.39 -4.90
N THR A 209 -4.56 21.68 -4.33
CA THR A 209 -4.76 21.88 -2.89
C THR A 209 -6.01 21.15 -2.40
N LEU A 210 -6.02 20.85 -1.10
CA LEU A 210 -7.19 20.38 -0.38
C LEU A 210 -8.03 21.58 0.09
N ARG A 211 -9.34 21.35 0.21
CA ARG A 211 -10.31 22.27 0.78
C ARG A 211 -10.75 21.78 2.14
N CYS A 212 -10.93 22.70 3.06
CA CYS A 212 -11.56 22.46 4.33
C CYS A 212 -12.47 23.65 4.66
N ASP A 213 -13.62 23.37 5.24
CA ASP A 213 -14.45 24.42 5.85
C ASP A 213 -13.64 25.03 7.01
N PRO A 214 -13.35 26.35 6.99
CA PRO A 214 -12.57 27.00 8.04
C PRO A 214 -13.18 26.84 9.43
N ASP A 215 -14.50 26.71 9.53
CA ASP A 215 -15.19 26.59 10.82
C ASP A 215 -14.95 25.22 11.49
N LYS A 216 -14.62 24.21 10.71
CA LYS A 216 -14.23 22.88 11.23
C LYS A 216 -12.81 22.87 11.80
N ILE A 217 -11.91 23.79 11.40
CA ILE A 217 -10.52 23.81 11.85
C ILE A 217 -10.46 24.34 13.28
N VAL A 218 -10.34 23.45 14.26
CA VAL A 218 -10.34 23.82 15.68
C VAL A 218 -8.94 24.09 16.24
N ALA A 219 -7.89 23.59 15.60
CA ALA A 219 -6.50 23.82 16.00
C ALA A 219 -5.55 23.73 14.80
N VAL A 220 -4.45 24.47 14.87
CA VAL A 220 -3.33 24.41 13.96
C VAL A 220 -2.05 24.21 14.78
N VAL A 221 -1.27 23.19 14.43
CA VAL A 221 -0.01 22.86 15.13
C VAL A 221 1.15 23.07 14.17
N ARG A 222 2.22 23.70 14.61
CA ARG A 222 3.47 23.85 13.84
C ARG A 222 4.42 22.72 14.18
N THR A 223 4.94 22.04 13.17
CA THR A 223 5.95 20.98 13.36
C THR A 223 7.11 21.12 12.40
N HIS A 224 8.18 20.39 12.73
CA HIS A 224 9.35 20.21 11.88
C HIS A 224 9.87 18.79 12.08
N GLY A 225 9.22 17.81 11.48
CA GLY A 225 9.56 16.39 11.62
C GLY A 225 9.71 15.69 10.26
N PRO A 226 10.72 14.83 10.09
CA PRO A 226 10.93 14.09 8.85
C PRO A 226 9.86 13.03 8.64
N ASP A 227 9.61 12.69 7.37
CA ASP A 227 8.94 11.44 7.01
C ASP A 227 9.85 10.26 7.35
N ARG A 228 9.24 9.14 7.77
CA ARG A 228 9.98 7.96 8.22
C ARG A 228 9.57 6.72 7.45
N ASN A 229 10.27 6.50 6.36
CA ASN A 229 10.26 5.22 5.67
C ASN A 229 11.55 4.46 5.97
N SER A 230 11.44 3.15 6.11
CA SER A 230 12.62 2.30 6.27
C SER A 230 13.46 2.34 4.99
N PRO A 231 14.80 2.40 5.10
CA PRO A 231 15.65 2.23 3.93
C PRO A 231 15.44 0.83 3.34
N PHE A 232 15.52 0.73 2.02
CA PHE A 232 15.49 -0.55 1.34
C PHE A 232 16.86 -1.23 1.43
N SER A 233 16.85 -2.54 1.65
CA SER A 233 18.07 -3.33 1.54
C SER A 233 18.48 -3.45 0.05
N PRO A 234 19.78 -3.54 -0.27
CA PRO A 234 20.21 -3.91 -1.61
C PRO A 234 19.51 -5.20 -2.07
N ALA A 235 19.21 -5.30 -3.37
CA ALA A 235 18.59 -6.49 -3.93
C ALA A 235 19.54 -7.69 -3.76
N ASP A 236 19.06 -8.74 -3.10
CA ASP A 236 19.74 -10.02 -3.01
C ASP A 236 19.69 -10.79 -4.35
N GLU A 237 20.41 -11.89 -4.42
CA GLU A 237 20.47 -12.73 -5.62
C GLU A 237 19.08 -13.22 -6.06
N ASN A 238 18.24 -13.65 -5.13
CA ASN A 238 16.89 -14.12 -5.43
C ASN A 238 16.04 -13.00 -6.02
N SER A 239 16.10 -11.79 -5.45
CA SER A 239 15.38 -10.61 -5.97
C SER A 239 15.84 -10.24 -7.38
N GLN A 240 17.14 -10.38 -7.69
CA GLN A 240 17.70 -10.13 -9.02
C GLN A 240 17.24 -11.18 -10.04
N LEU A 241 17.21 -12.46 -9.67
CA LEU A 241 16.71 -13.54 -10.52
C LEU A 241 15.21 -13.36 -10.83
N ILE A 242 14.39 -13.07 -9.81
CA ILE A 242 12.95 -12.78 -9.97
C ILE A 242 12.76 -11.61 -10.95
N ALA A 243 13.50 -10.51 -10.75
CA ALA A 243 13.45 -9.35 -11.64
C ALA A 243 13.85 -9.73 -13.07
N GLY A 244 14.91 -10.51 -13.25
CA GLY A 244 15.36 -11.01 -14.54
C GLY A 244 14.29 -11.81 -15.28
N HIS A 245 13.66 -12.77 -14.60
CA HIS A 245 12.57 -13.58 -15.19
C HIS A 245 11.38 -12.72 -15.64
N LEU A 246 10.99 -11.74 -14.84
CA LEU A 246 9.89 -10.85 -15.21
C LEU A 246 10.25 -9.96 -16.40
N ILE A 247 11.44 -9.37 -16.41
CA ILE A 247 11.89 -8.48 -17.51
C ILE A 247 12.00 -9.25 -18.83
N GLU A 248 12.55 -10.45 -18.83
CA GLU A 248 12.61 -11.29 -20.03
C GLU A 248 11.20 -11.68 -20.50
N PHE A 249 10.28 -11.96 -19.59
CA PHE A 249 8.89 -12.19 -19.95
C PHE A 249 8.26 -10.95 -20.61
N LEU A 250 8.46 -9.75 -20.07
CA LEU A 250 7.95 -8.51 -20.65
C LEU A 250 8.52 -8.24 -22.04
N LYS A 251 9.83 -8.48 -22.25
CA LYS A 251 10.47 -8.39 -23.59
C LYS A 251 9.81 -9.36 -24.57
N HIS A 252 9.53 -10.59 -24.11
CA HIS A 252 8.87 -11.59 -24.95
C HIS A 252 7.43 -11.18 -25.32
N GLU A 253 6.67 -10.58 -24.40
CA GLU A 253 5.34 -10.06 -24.67
C GLU A 253 5.36 -8.92 -25.70
N VAL A 254 6.35 -8.03 -25.61
CA VAL A 254 6.59 -6.98 -26.63
C VAL A 254 6.96 -7.59 -27.99
N ALA A 255 7.89 -8.54 -28.01
CA ALA A 255 8.29 -9.21 -29.25
C ALA A 255 7.13 -9.95 -29.94
N LYS A 256 6.15 -10.43 -29.17
CA LYS A 256 4.91 -11.04 -29.70
C LYS A 256 3.81 -10.03 -30.04
N GLY A 257 4.06 -8.74 -29.88
CA GLY A 257 3.06 -7.69 -30.14
C GLY A 257 1.88 -7.67 -29.16
N ARG A 258 2.01 -8.30 -27.98
CA ARG A 258 0.98 -8.31 -26.92
C ARG A 258 1.12 -7.14 -25.93
N LEU A 259 2.31 -6.55 -25.86
CA LEU A 259 2.58 -5.30 -25.17
C LEU A 259 3.22 -4.28 -26.12
N PRO A 260 2.98 -2.98 -25.94
CA PRO A 260 3.69 -1.94 -26.66
C PRO A 260 5.16 -1.88 -26.22
N ALA A 261 6.03 -1.28 -27.06
CA ALA A 261 7.47 -1.20 -26.79
C ALA A 261 7.83 -0.42 -25.51
N ASN A 262 7.00 0.54 -25.12
CA ASN A 262 7.13 1.31 -23.88
C ASN A 262 6.32 0.72 -22.72
N LEU A 263 5.84 -0.50 -22.86
CA LEU A 263 4.94 -1.18 -21.92
C LEU A 263 3.61 -0.43 -21.67
N LEU A 264 2.81 -0.94 -20.79
CA LEU A 264 1.64 -0.27 -20.21
C LEU A 264 2.03 0.31 -18.85
N PRO A 265 1.25 1.22 -18.26
CA PRO A 265 1.61 1.84 -16.99
C PRO A 265 1.92 0.82 -15.90
N LEU A 266 3.04 1.03 -15.22
CA LEU A 266 3.54 0.13 -14.19
C LEU A 266 2.92 0.47 -12.83
N GLN A 267 2.47 -0.55 -12.11
CA GLN A 267 2.22 -0.49 -10.68
C GLN A 267 3.25 -1.36 -9.97
N SER A 268 3.82 -0.85 -8.91
CA SER A 268 4.81 -1.57 -8.11
C SER A 268 4.41 -1.55 -6.64
N GLY A 269 4.41 -2.72 -6.01
CA GLY A 269 4.35 -2.84 -4.56
C GLY A 269 5.60 -2.27 -3.88
N VAL A 270 5.59 -2.19 -2.55
CA VAL A 270 6.74 -1.74 -1.75
C VAL A 270 7.58 -2.94 -1.34
N GLY A 271 8.91 -2.85 -1.44
CA GLY A 271 9.83 -3.88 -0.95
C GLY A 271 11.05 -4.13 -1.84
N ASN A 272 11.90 -5.07 -1.42
CA ASN A 272 13.17 -5.35 -2.09
C ASN A 272 12.99 -5.92 -3.51
N ILE A 273 12.05 -6.85 -3.71
CA ILE A 273 11.79 -7.46 -5.02
C ILE A 273 11.25 -6.42 -6.01
N PRO A 274 10.19 -5.64 -5.68
CA PRO A 274 9.76 -4.54 -6.55
C PRO A 274 10.88 -3.55 -6.90
N ASN A 275 11.72 -3.19 -5.94
CA ASN A 275 12.88 -2.33 -6.23
C ASN A 275 13.91 -2.98 -7.14
N ALA A 276 14.14 -4.30 -7.02
CA ALA A 276 15.02 -5.04 -7.94
C ALA A 276 14.46 -5.02 -9.38
N VAL A 277 13.14 -5.15 -9.54
CA VAL A 277 12.50 -5.04 -10.86
C VAL A 277 12.68 -3.64 -11.43
N LEU A 278 12.45 -2.58 -10.64
CA LEU A 278 12.65 -1.20 -11.08
C LEU A 278 14.10 -0.93 -11.48
N ALA A 279 15.06 -1.42 -10.70
CA ALA A 279 16.49 -1.32 -11.03
C ALA A 279 16.82 -2.06 -12.34
N GLY A 280 16.32 -3.27 -12.53
CA GLY A 280 16.49 -4.04 -13.76
C GLY A 280 15.86 -3.39 -14.99
N LEU A 281 14.76 -2.66 -14.82
CA LEU A 281 14.13 -1.89 -15.90
C LEU A 281 15.03 -0.76 -16.41
N ALA A 282 15.89 -0.19 -15.58
CA ALA A 282 16.82 0.86 -15.99
C ALA A 282 17.75 0.40 -17.13
N ASP A 283 18.21 -0.85 -17.06
CA ASP A 283 19.16 -1.46 -18.02
C ASP A 283 18.46 -2.38 -19.05
N SER A 284 17.15 -2.51 -18.98
CA SER A 284 16.38 -3.46 -19.80
C SER A 284 16.32 -3.12 -21.30
N GLY A 285 16.57 -1.87 -21.65
CA GLY A 285 16.36 -1.32 -23.01
C GLY A 285 14.98 -0.69 -23.21
N PHE A 286 14.02 -0.88 -22.31
CA PHE A 286 12.74 -0.17 -22.35
C PHE A 286 12.94 1.34 -22.19
N ARG A 287 12.07 2.14 -22.84
CA ARG A 287 12.10 3.61 -22.79
C ARG A 287 10.67 4.16 -22.74
N ASP A 288 10.54 5.40 -22.34
CA ASP A 288 9.26 6.11 -22.26
C ASP A 288 8.21 5.39 -21.39
N LEU A 289 8.68 4.68 -20.35
CA LEU A 289 7.82 3.98 -19.41
C LEU A 289 6.92 4.98 -18.66
N GLU A 290 5.78 4.50 -18.21
CA GLU A 290 4.81 5.24 -17.43
C GLU A 290 4.48 4.48 -16.14
N ALA A 291 4.18 5.18 -15.05
CA ALA A 291 3.73 4.56 -13.82
C ALA A 291 2.40 5.14 -13.36
N PHE A 292 1.48 4.23 -13.01
CA PHE A 292 0.24 4.52 -12.32
C PHE A 292 0.14 3.55 -11.14
N THR A 293 0.46 4.05 -9.95
CA THR A 293 0.75 3.24 -8.77
C THR A 293 0.21 3.88 -7.50
N GLU A 294 0.29 3.20 -6.38
CA GLU A 294 -0.01 3.77 -5.07
C GLU A 294 1.15 4.61 -4.55
N VAL A 295 2.36 4.06 -4.64
CA VAL A 295 3.54 4.57 -3.92
C VAL A 295 4.71 4.72 -4.88
N ILE A 296 5.42 5.84 -4.77
CA ILE A 296 6.71 6.05 -5.42
C ILE A 296 7.82 5.68 -4.43
N GLN A 297 8.74 4.85 -4.90
CA GLN A 297 9.92 4.37 -4.18
C GLN A 297 11.20 4.91 -4.82
N ASP A 298 12.34 4.67 -4.18
CA ASP A 298 13.67 5.09 -4.63
C ASP A 298 13.92 4.72 -6.10
N GLY A 299 13.68 3.47 -6.49
CA GLY A 299 13.90 3.00 -7.86
C GLY A 299 13.06 3.75 -8.92
N MET A 300 11.88 4.25 -8.57
CA MET A 300 11.10 5.08 -9.50
C MET A 300 11.71 6.48 -9.67
N LEU A 301 12.30 7.07 -8.62
CA LEU A 301 13.03 8.33 -8.77
C LEU A 301 14.25 8.17 -9.68
N ASP A 302 14.96 7.05 -9.56
CA ASP A 302 16.09 6.73 -10.43
C ASP A 302 15.67 6.57 -11.89
N LEU A 303 14.55 5.88 -12.15
CA LEU A 303 13.99 5.74 -13.51
C LEU A 303 13.52 7.08 -14.09
N LEU A 304 12.94 7.97 -13.28
CA LEU A 304 12.58 9.32 -13.70
C LEU A 304 13.84 10.14 -14.04
N LYS A 305 14.86 10.06 -13.21
CA LYS A 305 16.12 10.79 -13.38
C LYS A 305 16.90 10.34 -14.59
N SER A 306 16.93 9.03 -14.87
CA SER A 306 17.56 8.47 -16.07
C SER A 306 16.77 8.69 -17.36
N GLY A 307 15.52 9.19 -17.27
CA GLY A 307 14.64 9.39 -18.41
C GLY A 307 14.01 8.10 -18.97
N VAL A 308 14.19 6.98 -18.29
CA VAL A 308 13.52 5.71 -18.65
C VAL A 308 12.04 5.77 -18.33
N LEU A 309 11.68 6.37 -17.19
CA LEU A 309 10.30 6.64 -16.79
C LEU A 309 9.93 8.09 -17.14
N ARG A 310 8.86 8.29 -17.86
CA ARG A 310 8.39 9.62 -18.32
C ARG A 310 7.66 10.38 -17.22
N TYR A 311 6.76 9.70 -16.53
CA TYR A 311 6.02 10.23 -15.38
C TYR A 311 5.60 9.11 -14.42
N ALA A 312 5.24 9.52 -13.20
CA ALA A 312 4.64 8.64 -12.21
C ALA A 312 3.43 9.30 -11.55
N SER A 313 2.29 8.60 -11.55
CA SER A 313 1.08 8.97 -10.82
C SER A 313 0.95 8.10 -9.57
N CYS A 314 0.74 8.71 -8.39
CA CYS A 314 0.71 8.00 -7.10
C CYS A 314 -0.24 8.65 -6.09
N THR A 315 -0.35 8.08 -4.88
CA THR A 315 -1.02 8.72 -3.74
C THR A 315 -0.06 9.15 -2.64
N GLY A 316 1.15 8.58 -2.60
CA GLY A 316 2.15 8.90 -1.58
C GLY A 316 3.54 8.40 -1.93
N PHE A 317 4.51 8.73 -1.08
CA PHE A 317 5.89 8.32 -1.21
C PHE A 317 6.26 7.24 -0.17
N ALA A 318 7.23 6.40 -0.52
CA ALA A 318 7.96 5.54 0.40
C ALA A 318 9.45 5.67 0.07
N LEU A 319 10.00 6.86 0.32
CA LEU A 319 11.39 7.18 0.00
C LEU A 319 12.29 6.93 1.20
N SER A 320 13.45 6.34 0.94
CA SER A 320 14.53 6.30 1.92
C SER A 320 15.00 7.72 2.29
N PRO A 321 15.69 7.92 3.41
CA PRO A 321 16.24 9.23 3.75
C PRO A 321 17.11 9.85 2.65
N ALA A 322 17.92 9.03 1.97
CA ALA A 322 18.79 9.49 0.87
C ALA A 322 17.96 9.93 -0.36
N ALA A 323 16.97 9.13 -0.77
CA ALA A 323 16.08 9.47 -1.86
C ALA A 323 15.22 10.69 -1.56
N ASN A 324 14.84 10.89 -0.31
CA ASN A 324 14.08 12.06 0.12
C ASN A 324 14.92 13.35 0.02
N GLU A 325 16.20 13.31 0.40
CA GLU A 325 17.10 14.44 0.20
C GLU A 325 17.36 14.73 -1.28
N GLU A 326 17.49 13.70 -2.11
CA GLU A 326 17.57 13.84 -3.58
C GLU A 326 16.30 14.48 -4.15
N PHE A 327 15.13 14.01 -3.73
CA PHE A 327 13.83 14.58 -4.10
C PHE A 327 13.73 16.05 -3.77
N LYS A 328 14.06 16.45 -2.55
CA LYS A 328 14.02 17.85 -2.10
C LYS A 328 14.96 18.74 -2.90
N ARG A 329 16.19 18.25 -3.15
CA ARG A 329 17.20 18.99 -3.91
C ARG A 329 16.78 19.26 -5.34
N ASN A 330 16.09 18.30 -5.96
CA ASN A 330 15.69 18.35 -7.37
C ASN A 330 14.17 18.46 -7.55
N ILE A 331 13.46 19.02 -6.58
CA ILE A 331 12.00 19.05 -6.54
C ILE A 331 11.36 19.69 -7.79
N ALA A 332 12.01 20.70 -8.37
CA ALA A 332 11.54 21.34 -9.59
C ALA A 332 11.48 20.38 -10.79
N PHE A 333 12.42 19.44 -10.86
CA PHE A 333 12.42 18.37 -11.86
C PHE A 333 11.30 17.35 -11.61
N TYR A 334 11.15 16.89 -10.36
CA TYR A 334 10.17 15.88 -9.99
C TYR A 334 8.74 16.41 -10.04
N ARG A 335 8.51 17.69 -9.69
CA ARG A 335 7.18 18.31 -9.72
C ARG A 335 6.54 18.30 -11.10
N GLN A 336 7.34 18.30 -12.17
CA GLN A 336 6.84 18.21 -13.54
C GLN A 336 6.48 16.80 -13.99
N ARG A 337 6.93 15.79 -13.25
CA ARG A 337 6.87 14.37 -13.65
C ARG A 337 6.09 13.49 -12.68
N ILE A 338 5.83 13.97 -11.47
CA ILE A 338 5.08 13.25 -10.45
C ILE A 338 3.72 13.94 -10.25
N ILE A 339 2.67 13.13 -10.21
CA ILE A 339 1.30 13.56 -9.96
C ILE A 339 0.76 12.80 -8.77
N MET A 340 0.49 13.52 -7.68
CA MET A 340 -0.04 12.93 -6.45
C MET A 340 -1.55 13.07 -6.41
N ARG A 341 -2.25 11.93 -6.28
CA ARG A 341 -3.72 11.83 -6.33
C ARG A 341 -4.32 11.35 -5.03
N THR A 342 -5.61 11.58 -4.84
CA THR A 342 -6.35 10.87 -3.78
C THR A 342 -6.31 9.36 -4.03
N GLN A 343 -6.32 8.59 -2.95
CA GLN A 343 -6.29 7.11 -2.98
C GLN A 343 -7.45 6.51 -3.79
N GLU A 344 -8.63 7.13 -3.74
CA GLU A 344 -9.79 6.73 -4.53
C GLU A 344 -9.56 6.85 -6.05
N ILE A 345 -8.56 7.62 -6.49
CA ILE A 345 -8.18 7.77 -7.90
C ILE A 345 -7.00 6.85 -8.23
N SER A 346 -5.93 6.85 -7.41
CA SER A 346 -4.75 6.01 -7.68
C SER A 346 -5.07 4.52 -7.71
N ASN A 347 -6.06 4.09 -6.92
CA ASN A 347 -6.48 2.70 -6.78
C ASN A 347 -7.82 2.39 -7.47
N HIS A 348 -8.35 3.31 -8.28
CA HIS A 348 -9.69 3.16 -8.85
C HIS A 348 -9.76 2.00 -9.84
N PRO A 349 -10.60 0.97 -9.61
CA PRO A 349 -10.66 -0.24 -10.46
C PRO A 349 -10.89 0.03 -11.95
N GLU A 350 -11.79 0.99 -12.28
CA GLU A 350 -12.05 1.35 -13.67
C GLU A 350 -10.85 2.00 -14.33
N LEU A 351 -10.13 2.90 -13.61
CA LEU A 351 -8.92 3.55 -14.13
C LEU A 351 -7.78 2.55 -14.35
N VAL A 352 -7.55 1.68 -13.37
CA VAL A 352 -6.55 0.59 -13.49
C VAL A 352 -6.83 -0.27 -14.71
N ARG A 353 -8.10 -0.64 -14.92
CA ARG A 353 -8.52 -1.47 -16.08
C ARG A 353 -8.39 -0.71 -17.39
N ARG A 354 -8.85 0.52 -17.46
CA ARG A 354 -8.84 1.32 -18.70
C ARG A 354 -7.43 1.71 -19.13
N LEU A 355 -6.56 2.07 -18.19
CA LEU A 355 -5.15 2.34 -18.45
C LEU A 355 -4.36 1.07 -18.79
N GLY A 356 -4.86 -0.11 -18.38
CA GLY A 356 -4.22 -1.39 -18.62
C GLY A 356 -2.96 -1.60 -17.77
N CYS A 357 -3.00 -1.23 -16.49
CA CYS A 357 -1.82 -1.31 -15.63
C CYS A 357 -1.20 -2.72 -15.57
N ILE A 358 0.13 -2.79 -15.52
CA ILE A 358 0.89 -3.98 -15.19
C ILE A 358 1.12 -3.99 -13.69
N GLY A 359 0.43 -4.90 -12.97
CA GLY A 359 0.52 -5.02 -11.52
C GLY A 359 1.67 -5.95 -11.09
N MET A 360 2.54 -5.45 -10.22
CA MET A 360 3.67 -6.19 -9.65
C MET A 360 3.54 -6.20 -8.12
N ASN A 361 3.04 -7.30 -7.58
CA ASN A 361 2.70 -7.43 -6.16
C ASN A 361 3.50 -8.56 -5.50
N GLY A 362 3.75 -8.42 -4.19
CA GLY A 362 4.35 -9.48 -3.39
C GLY A 362 3.32 -10.48 -2.90
N MET A 363 3.78 -11.69 -2.59
CA MET A 363 2.98 -12.72 -1.94
C MET A 363 3.76 -13.38 -0.78
N ILE A 364 3.03 -13.97 0.17
CA ILE A 364 3.58 -14.85 1.20
C ILE A 364 3.62 -16.28 0.66
N GLU A 365 2.52 -16.74 0.07
CA GLU A 365 2.40 -18.06 -0.54
C GLU A 365 1.40 -18.08 -1.69
N ALA A 366 1.56 -19.01 -2.61
CA ALA A 366 0.60 -19.34 -3.65
C ALA A 366 0.35 -20.85 -3.68
N ASP A 367 -0.87 -21.26 -4.08
CA ASP A 367 -1.14 -22.67 -4.28
C ASP A 367 -0.95 -23.14 -5.72
N LEU A 368 -1.16 -24.42 -5.94
CA LEU A 368 -1.03 -25.07 -7.23
C LEU A 368 -1.90 -24.45 -8.33
N TYR A 369 -2.99 -23.81 -7.99
CA TYR A 369 -3.95 -23.27 -8.96
C TYR A 369 -3.80 -21.77 -9.16
N GLY A 370 -2.99 -21.11 -8.31
CA GLY A 370 -2.71 -19.69 -8.38
C GLY A 370 -3.60 -18.84 -7.47
N ASN A 371 -4.23 -19.43 -6.43
CA ASN A 371 -4.71 -18.62 -5.32
C ASN A 371 -3.51 -18.09 -4.55
N VAL A 372 -3.58 -16.83 -4.10
CA VAL A 372 -2.48 -16.14 -3.43
C VAL A 372 -2.91 -15.65 -2.05
N ASN A 373 -2.05 -15.90 -1.08
CA ASN A 373 -2.06 -15.30 0.24
C ASN A 373 -0.93 -14.27 0.32
N SER A 374 -1.25 -13.02 0.56
CA SER A 374 -0.30 -11.91 0.70
C SER A 374 -0.31 -11.29 2.10
N THR A 375 -1.11 -11.79 3.03
CA THR A 375 -1.38 -11.14 4.32
C THR A 375 -1.09 -12.01 5.54
N HIS A 376 -1.35 -13.32 5.51
CA HIS A 376 -1.32 -14.18 6.69
C HIS A 376 -0.22 -15.24 6.65
N VAL A 377 0.54 -15.36 7.72
CA VAL A 377 1.47 -16.47 7.94
C VAL A 377 0.75 -17.59 8.70
N MET A 378 0.84 -18.83 8.18
CA MET A 378 0.15 -20.00 8.72
C MET A 378 -1.35 -19.77 8.94
N GLY A 379 -1.99 -19.04 8.06
CA GLY A 379 -3.43 -18.82 7.99
C GLY A 379 -4.05 -17.93 9.06
N THR A 380 -3.36 -17.67 10.16
CA THR A 380 -3.95 -16.98 11.31
C THR A 380 -3.19 -15.74 11.77
N ARG A 381 -1.91 -15.65 11.47
CA ARG A 381 -1.08 -14.51 11.89
C ARG A 381 -0.99 -13.47 10.79
N ILE A 382 -1.73 -12.36 10.94
CA ILE A 382 -1.66 -11.28 9.97
C ILE A 382 -0.31 -10.54 10.03
N MET A 383 0.24 -10.20 8.87
CA MET A 383 1.50 -9.46 8.74
C MET A 383 1.29 -7.99 8.40
N ASN A 384 0.30 -7.71 7.57
CA ASN A 384 0.06 -6.38 7.02
C ASN A 384 -1.44 -6.17 6.75
N GLY A 385 -1.87 -6.30 5.51
CA GLY A 385 -3.20 -6.20 4.96
C GLY A 385 -3.15 -6.37 3.45
N ILE A 386 -4.29 -6.48 2.81
CA ILE A 386 -4.39 -6.65 1.35
C ILE A 386 -3.89 -5.39 0.62
N GLY A 387 -4.05 -4.22 1.23
CA GLY A 387 -3.65 -2.95 0.60
C GLY A 387 -4.35 -2.72 -0.73
N GLY A 388 -3.59 -2.26 -1.72
CA GLY A 388 -4.08 -2.06 -3.09
C GLY A 388 -3.76 -3.22 -4.03
N SER A 389 -3.09 -4.28 -3.55
CA SER A 389 -2.71 -5.39 -4.43
C SER A 389 -3.92 -6.00 -5.16
N GLY A 390 -5.07 -6.14 -4.49
CA GLY A 390 -6.31 -6.61 -5.09
C GLY A 390 -6.92 -5.63 -6.11
N ASP A 391 -6.77 -4.32 -5.87
CA ASP A 391 -7.24 -3.29 -6.81
C ASP A 391 -6.53 -3.43 -8.16
N PHE A 392 -5.21 -3.65 -8.13
CA PHE A 392 -4.40 -3.81 -9.34
C PHE A 392 -4.44 -5.23 -9.90
N ALA A 393 -4.40 -6.27 -9.07
CA ALA A 393 -4.41 -7.65 -9.55
C ALA A 393 -5.68 -7.97 -10.33
N ARG A 394 -6.85 -7.60 -9.79
CA ARG A 394 -8.14 -7.88 -10.42
C ARG A 394 -8.43 -7.04 -11.66
N ASN A 395 -7.86 -5.84 -11.75
CA ASN A 395 -8.22 -4.85 -12.77
C ASN A 395 -7.09 -4.54 -13.75
N GLY A 396 -5.85 -4.87 -13.44
CA GLY A 396 -4.72 -4.67 -14.35
C GLY A 396 -4.81 -5.52 -15.61
N PHE A 397 -4.11 -5.10 -16.65
CA PHE A 397 -3.93 -5.90 -17.86
C PHE A 397 -3.11 -7.16 -17.58
N LEU A 398 -2.10 -7.02 -16.74
CA LEU A 398 -1.25 -8.11 -16.30
C LEU A 398 -1.11 -8.07 -14.77
N SER A 399 -1.48 -9.17 -14.12
CA SER A 399 -1.36 -9.36 -12.68
C SER A 399 -0.21 -10.31 -12.40
N THR A 400 0.85 -9.82 -11.76
CA THR A 400 2.02 -10.62 -11.39
C THR A 400 2.20 -10.67 -9.88
N PHE A 401 2.54 -11.86 -9.36
CA PHE A 401 2.89 -12.05 -7.95
C PHE A 401 4.30 -12.61 -7.85
N LEU A 402 5.10 -11.98 -7.00
CA LEU A 402 6.55 -12.17 -6.89
C LEU A 402 6.90 -12.57 -5.45
N SER A 403 7.67 -13.63 -5.28
CA SER A 403 8.20 -14.07 -3.98
C SER A 403 9.42 -14.96 -4.16
N PRO A 404 10.38 -14.99 -3.21
CA PRO A 404 11.31 -16.11 -3.16
C PRO A 404 10.53 -17.41 -2.99
N SER A 405 11.01 -18.50 -3.60
CA SER A 405 10.34 -19.81 -3.54
C SER A 405 10.35 -20.41 -2.12
N THR A 406 11.22 -19.92 -1.23
CA THR A 406 11.30 -20.35 0.16
C THR A 406 11.50 -19.18 1.13
N ALA A 407 11.15 -19.41 2.39
CA ALA A 407 11.40 -18.51 3.51
C ALA A 407 12.04 -19.25 4.70
N LYS A 408 12.48 -18.49 5.73
CA LYS A 408 13.04 -19.03 6.97
C LYS A 408 14.16 -20.07 6.72
N ASN A 409 15.17 -19.67 5.95
CA ASN A 409 16.30 -20.52 5.58
C ASN A 409 15.89 -21.85 4.91
N GLY A 410 14.89 -21.78 4.02
CA GLY A 410 14.43 -22.93 3.25
C GLY A 410 13.51 -23.90 4.02
N THR A 411 13.02 -23.55 5.21
CA THR A 411 12.08 -24.40 5.96
C THR A 411 10.62 -24.21 5.59
N ILE A 412 10.30 -23.11 4.91
CA ILE A 412 8.95 -22.78 4.43
C ILE A 412 8.97 -22.69 2.91
N SER A 413 8.07 -23.40 2.23
CA SER A 413 7.82 -23.22 0.80
C SER A 413 6.82 -22.09 0.58
N ALA A 414 7.10 -21.21 -0.38
CA ALA A 414 6.13 -20.21 -0.82
C ALA A 414 5.10 -20.76 -1.83
N ILE A 415 5.34 -21.95 -2.38
CA ILE A 415 4.38 -22.67 -3.21
C ILE A 415 3.91 -23.89 -2.44
N VAL A 416 2.60 -23.97 -2.19
CA VAL A 416 1.98 -24.96 -1.29
C VAL A 416 0.83 -25.71 -1.98
N PRO A 417 0.39 -26.86 -1.46
CA PRO A 417 -0.77 -27.58 -2.01
C PRO A 417 -2.05 -26.70 -2.03
N MET A 418 -2.34 -26.01 -0.94
CA MET A 418 -3.44 -25.09 -0.75
C MET A 418 -2.98 -23.94 0.15
N VAL A 419 -3.30 -22.69 -0.23
CA VAL A 419 -2.99 -21.53 0.62
C VAL A 419 -3.79 -21.57 1.91
N SER A 420 -3.18 -21.10 2.99
CA SER A 420 -3.81 -21.07 4.31
C SER A 420 -4.78 -19.90 4.52
N HIS A 421 -4.72 -18.90 3.65
CA HIS A 421 -5.61 -17.74 3.54
C HIS A 421 -5.67 -17.30 2.08
N VAL A 422 -6.80 -16.74 1.62
CA VAL A 422 -6.97 -16.31 0.23
C VAL A 422 -7.23 -14.80 0.17
N ASP A 423 -6.24 -14.06 -0.34
CA ASP A 423 -6.39 -12.64 -0.65
C ASP A 423 -6.74 -12.43 -2.14
N HIS A 424 -6.13 -13.25 -3.02
CA HIS A 424 -6.36 -13.19 -4.46
C HIS A 424 -6.70 -14.59 -4.97
N THR A 425 -7.83 -14.67 -5.69
CA THR A 425 -8.27 -15.96 -6.24
C THR A 425 -7.50 -16.29 -7.53
N GLU A 426 -7.50 -17.57 -7.91
CA GLU A 426 -6.93 -18.04 -9.17
C GLU A 426 -7.40 -17.25 -10.40
N HIS A 427 -8.56 -16.61 -10.31
CA HIS A 427 -9.15 -15.83 -11.41
C HIS A 427 -8.47 -14.47 -11.62
N ASP A 428 -7.84 -13.95 -10.58
CA ASP A 428 -7.21 -12.62 -10.56
C ASP A 428 -5.67 -12.70 -10.72
N VAL A 429 -5.11 -13.92 -10.77
CA VAL A 429 -3.66 -14.17 -10.85
C VAL A 429 -3.28 -14.67 -12.24
N ALA A 430 -2.47 -13.88 -12.95
CA ALA A 430 -2.01 -14.21 -14.30
C ALA A 430 -0.61 -14.84 -14.33
N ILE A 431 0.31 -14.32 -13.52
CA ILE A 431 1.72 -14.71 -13.55
C ILE A 431 2.23 -14.91 -12.11
N LEU A 432 2.91 -16.01 -11.88
CA LEU A 432 3.70 -16.25 -10.66
C LEU A 432 5.19 -16.25 -11.01
N VAL A 433 6.01 -15.61 -10.19
CA VAL A 433 7.46 -15.54 -10.38
C VAL A 433 8.17 -15.83 -9.07
N THR A 434 9.10 -16.77 -9.12
CA THR A 434 10.08 -17.01 -8.06
C THR A 434 11.50 -16.93 -8.67
N GLU A 435 12.53 -17.06 -7.86
CA GLU A 435 13.91 -17.17 -8.37
C GLU A 435 14.13 -18.46 -9.19
N GLN A 436 13.25 -19.44 -9.07
CA GLN A 436 13.28 -20.69 -9.85
C GLN A 436 12.79 -20.47 -11.29
N GLY A 437 11.96 -19.46 -11.54
CA GLY A 437 11.40 -19.16 -12.85
C GLY A 437 10.06 -18.45 -12.81
N LEU A 438 9.36 -18.46 -13.95
CA LEU A 438 8.09 -17.80 -14.17
C LEU A 438 7.05 -18.78 -14.72
N ALA A 439 5.88 -18.82 -14.09
CA ALA A 439 4.70 -19.55 -14.55
C ALA A 439 3.66 -18.58 -15.13
N ASP A 440 3.45 -18.65 -16.44
CA ASP A 440 2.35 -17.96 -17.15
C ASP A 440 1.10 -18.81 -17.07
N LEU A 441 0.13 -18.36 -16.26
CA LEU A 441 -1.11 -19.09 -15.96
C LEU A 441 -2.26 -18.73 -16.91
N ARG A 442 -2.05 -17.78 -17.80
CA ARG A 442 -3.09 -17.27 -18.71
C ARG A 442 -3.53 -18.37 -19.70
N GLY A 443 -4.84 -18.54 -19.85
CA GLY A 443 -5.40 -19.53 -20.78
C GLY A 443 -5.20 -21.00 -20.38
N LEU A 444 -4.74 -21.25 -19.15
CA LEU A 444 -4.55 -22.61 -18.64
C LEU A 444 -5.72 -23.06 -17.77
N SER A 445 -6.14 -24.31 -17.94
CA SER A 445 -7.04 -24.98 -16.99
C SER A 445 -6.35 -25.27 -15.65
N PRO A 446 -7.06 -25.47 -14.54
CA PRO A 446 -6.46 -25.66 -13.23
C PRO A 446 -5.34 -26.72 -13.19
N LYS A 447 -5.55 -27.88 -13.80
CA LYS A 447 -4.50 -28.93 -13.85
C LYS A 447 -3.26 -28.50 -14.64
N ARG A 448 -3.43 -27.69 -15.70
CA ARG A 448 -2.30 -27.15 -16.45
C ARG A 448 -1.59 -26.04 -15.68
N ARG A 449 -2.34 -25.22 -14.91
CA ARG A 449 -1.77 -24.25 -13.99
C ARG A 449 -0.90 -24.95 -12.97
N ALA A 450 -1.39 -26.01 -12.32
CA ALA A 450 -0.64 -26.77 -11.33
C ALA A 450 0.69 -27.27 -11.89
N ARG A 451 0.68 -27.88 -13.08
CA ARG A 451 1.95 -28.31 -13.74
C ARG A 451 2.89 -27.13 -14.00
N ALA A 452 2.39 -26.02 -14.56
CA ALA A 452 3.22 -24.85 -14.84
C ALA A 452 3.85 -24.27 -13.55
N VAL A 453 3.10 -24.22 -12.45
CA VAL A 453 3.59 -23.74 -11.15
C VAL A 453 4.65 -24.68 -10.59
N ILE A 454 4.38 -26.00 -10.58
CA ILE A 454 5.32 -27.01 -10.08
C ILE A 454 6.63 -26.96 -10.88
N ASP A 455 6.54 -26.97 -12.20
CA ASP A 455 7.70 -27.03 -13.08
C ASP A 455 8.59 -25.79 -13.02
N ARG A 456 7.98 -24.61 -12.76
CA ARG A 456 8.63 -23.31 -12.93
C ARG A 456 8.92 -22.56 -11.65
N CYS A 457 8.09 -22.68 -10.60
CA CYS A 457 8.15 -21.78 -9.43
C CYS A 457 8.53 -22.48 -8.13
N VAL A 458 8.46 -23.82 -8.08
CA VAL A 458 8.70 -24.58 -6.85
C VAL A 458 10.19 -24.79 -6.62
N HIS A 459 10.65 -24.54 -5.38
CA HIS A 459 12.01 -24.85 -4.97
C HIS A 459 12.30 -26.34 -5.12
N PRO A 460 13.49 -26.77 -5.60
CA PRO A 460 13.84 -28.19 -5.79
C PRO A 460 13.56 -29.09 -4.59
N ASP A 461 13.83 -28.60 -3.37
CA ASP A 461 13.62 -29.36 -2.11
C ASP A 461 12.15 -29.74 -1.84
N PHE A 462 11.20 -29.05 -2.46
CA PHE A 462 9.75 -29.26 -2.27
C PHE A 462 9.08 -29.84 -3.51
N ARG A 463 9.76 -29.85 -4.66
CA ARG A 463 9.16 -30.20 -5.95
C ARG A 463 8.61 -31.62 -5.98
N THR A 464 9.41 -32.61 -5.62
CA THR A 464 8.99 -34.03 -5.63
C THR A 464 7.79 -34.28 -4.71
N GLN A 465 7.79 -33.64 -3.53
CA GLN A 465 6.68 -33.75 -2.57
C GLN A 465 5.39 -33.14 -3.12
N LEU A 466 5.49 -32.03 -3.86
CA LEU A 466 4.32 -31.37 -4.44
C LEU A 466 3.80 -32.08 -5.69
N GLU A 467 4.70 -32.67 -6.48
CA GLU A 467 4.35 -33.56 -7.62
C GLU A 467 3.58 -34.78 -7.13
N ASP A 468 4.08 -35.49 -6.10
CA ASP A 468 3.38 -36.62 -5.50
C ASP A 468 1.98 -36.24 -5.00
N TYR A 469 1.88 -35.12 -4.26
CA TYR A 469 0.58 -34.63 -3.79
C TYR A 469 -0.38 -34.39 -4.97
N PHE A 470 0.07 -33.70 -6.01
CA PHE A 470 -0.77 -33.37 -7.17
C PHE A 470 -1.20 -34.61 -7.96
N ASP A 471 -0.30 -35.56 -8.17
CA ASP A 471 -0.60 -36.81 -8.89
C ASP A 471 -1.63 -37.65 -8.13
N ARG A 472 -1.47 -37.83 -6.82
CA ARG A 472 -2.45 -38.49 -5.96
C ARG A 472 -3.78 -37.73 -5.95
N ALA A 473 -3.76 -36.39 -5.88
CA ALA A 473 -4.98 -35.60 -5.94
C ALA A 473 -5.71 -35.76 -7.28
N CYS A 474 -4.99 -35.81 -8.40
CA CYS A 474 -5.59 -36.11 -9.71
C CYS A 474 -6.28 -37.46 -9.77
N HIS A 475 -5.76 -38.45 -9.04
CA HIS A 475 -6.32 -39.81 -9.00
C HIS A 475 -7.46 -39.94 -7.98
N ASP A 476 -7.27 -39.46 -6.76
CA ASP A 476 -8.09 -39.82 -5.59
C ASP A 476 -9.12 -38.76 -5.20
N SER A 477 -9.02 -37.51 -5.69
CA SER A 477 -9.98 -36.45 -5.33
C SER A 477 -11.40 -36.75 -5.78
N TYR A 478 -12.39 -36.25 -5.05
CA TYR A 478 -13.81 -36.39 -5.37
C TYR A 478 -14.15 -35.77 -6.74
N GLY A 479 -13.67 -34.55 -7.02
CA GLY A 479 -13.82 -33.87 -8.30
C GLY A 479 -12.48 -33.71 -9.02
N LYS A 480 -12.48 -33.74 -10.38
CA LYS A 480 -11.25 -33.74 -11.19
C LYS A 480 -10.95 -32.40 -11.86
N HIS A 481 -11.70 -31.34 -11.57
CA HIS A 481 -11.46 -30.01 -12.12
C HIS A 481 -10.28 -29.31 -11.42
N THR A 482 -10.38 -29.16 -10.11
CA THR A 482 -9.36 -28.60 -9.20
C THR A 482 -9.05 -29.63 -8.12
N PRO A 483 -8.29 -30.71 -8.45
CA PRO A 483 -8.13 -31.84 -7.55
C PRO A 483 -7.32 -31.49 -6.30
N HIS A 484 -7.88 -31.80 -5.12
CA HIS A 484 -7.24 -31.69 -3.82
C HIS A 484 -7.49 -32.94 -2.97
N LEU A 485 -6.52 -33.29 -2.15
CA LEU A 485 -6.67 -34.23 -1.04
C LEU A 485 -6.97 -33.40 0.22
N LEU A 486 -8.24 -33.13 0.50
CA LEU A 486 -8.64 -32.22 1.57
C LEU A 486 -8.00 -32.50 2.93
N PRO A 487 -7.84 -33.75 3.38
CA PRO A 487 -7.17 -34.06 4.65
C PRO A 487 -5.68 -33.64 4.66
N GLU A 488 -5.05 -33.54 3.49
CA GLU A 488 -3.63 -33.22 3.36
C GLU A 488 -3.36 -31.80 2.86
N ALA A 489 -4.40 -31.08 2.43
CA ALA A 489 -4.26 -29.81 1.74
C ALA A 489 -3.49 -28.74 2.54
N LEU A 490 -3.64 -28.72 3.86
CA LEU A 490 -2.93 -27.83 4.77
C LEU A 490 -1.86 -28.55 5.63
N SER A 491 -1.51 -29.79 5.30
CA SER A 491 -0.58 -30.61 6.10
C SER A 491 0.83 -29.98 6.20
N TRP A 492 1.26 -29.22 5.21
CA TRP A 492 2.56 -28.53 5.23
C TRP A 492 2.58 -27.42 6.30
N HIS A 493 1.52 -26.66 6.41
CA HIS A 493 1.36 -25.62 7.43
C HIS A 493 1.31 -26.24 8.83
N GLN A 494 0.52 -27.31 9.02
CA GLN A 494 0.45 -28.05 10.27
C GLN A 494 1.83 -28.60 10.67
N ARG A 495 2.53 -29.24 9.74
CA ARG A 495 3.88 -29.76 9.98
C ARG A 495 4.84 -28.68 10.43
N TRP A 496 4.81 -27.50 9.79
CA TRP A 496 5.66 -26.40 10.21
C TRP A 496 5.35 -25.92 11.63
N LEU A 497 4.09 -25.85 12.01
CA LEU A 497 3.68 -25.48 13.38
C LEU A 497 4.16 -26.51 14.41
N GLU A 498 4.23 -27.79 14.05
CA GLU A 498 4.64 -28.89 14.93
C GLU A 498 6.17 -29.07 15.00
N THR A 499 6.87 -28.90 13.87
CA THR A 499 8.28 -29.26 13.72
C THR A 499 9.22 -28.12 13.37
N GLY A 500 8.70 -26.96 12.96
CA GLY A 500 9.47 -25.82 12.44
C GLY A 500 9.89 -25.98 10.98
N SER A 501 9.37 -26.98 10.24
CA SER A 501 9.70 -27.21 8.82
C SER A 501 8.49 -27.76 8.06
N MET A 502 8.29 -27.27 6.80
CA MET A 502 7.36 -27.87 5.85
C MET A 502 7.93 -29.09 5.11
N ARG A 503 9.24 -29.34 5.23
CA ARG A 503 9.90 -30.51 4.64
C ARG A 503 9.38 -31.81 5.29
N ALA A 504 9.27 -32.87 4.46
CA ALA A 504 8.88 -34.19 4.93
C ALA A 504 9.98 -34.85 5.79
#